data_178e080d2356e6c964ff6dbddbcc47eb
#
_entry.id   178e080d2356e6c964ff6dbddbcc47eb
#
_cell.length_a   1.000
_cell.length_b   1.000
_cell.length_c   1.000
_cell.angle_alpha   90.00
_cell.angle_beta   90.00
_cell.angle_gamma   90.00
#
_symmetry.space_group_name_H-M   'P 1'
#
loop_
_entity.id
_entity.type
_entity.pdbx_description
1 polymer ?
#
loop_
_entity_poly.entity_id
_entity_poly.type
_entity_poly.pdbx_seq_one_letter_code
_entity_poly.pdbx_strand_id
1 'polypeptide(L)'
;MVFMRSDFFYYCSEPVLDVKIAFCQGFGKQVDVSYIVKHYNMSKSKVDNQFYSVEVGDSTFTVLKRYQNLKPIGSGAQGIVCAGSDSVLDRNVAIKKLSRPFQNQTHAKRAYRELVLMKCVNHKNIISLLNVFTPQKSLEDFQDVYLCMELMDANLCQVIQMELDHERMSYLLYQMLCGIKHLHSAGIIHRDLKPSNIVVKSDCTLKILDFGLARTAGTSFMMTPYVVTRYYRAPEVILGMGYKENVDIWSVGCIMGEMVRHKILFPGRDYIDQWNKVIEQLGTPAPEFMKKLQPTVRNYVENRPKYTGLTFPKLFPDCLFPADSEHNKLKASQARDLLCKMLIIDPAKRIQVDEALQHPYINVWYDPAEVEAPPPAIYDKQLDEREHSIDEWKELIYKEVMNFEERTRNGVVKGQPSTSGAAVNSSGESLPSPSVNDISSMSTDQTLASDTDSSLETSAGPLGCCR
;
A
#
# COMPACT_ATOMS: atom_id res chain seq x y z
N MET A 1 -17.02 -29.55 -52.44
CA MET A 1 -17.14 -29.87 -50.99
C MET A 1 -15.92 -29.42 -50.15
N VAL A 2 -14.96 -28.77 -50.74
CA VAL A 2 -13.73 -28.29 -50.04
C VAL A 2 -13.75 -26.78 -49.79
N PHE A 3 -14.66 -26.04 -50.42
CA PHE A 3 -14.76 -24.59 -50.27
C PHE A 3 -15.67 -24.12 -49.13
N MET A 4 -16.43 -24.99 -48.49
CA MET A 4 -17.26 -24.62 -47.34
C MET A 4 -16.52 -24.73 -45.97
N ARG A 5 -15.27 -25.21 -45.94
CA ARG A 5 -14.51 -25.36 -44.68
C ARG A 5 -13.77 -24.08 -44.24
N SER A 6 -13.42 -23.20 -45.16
CA SER A 6 -12.64 -22.00 -44.79
C SER A 6 -13.49 -20.84 -44.26
N ASP A 7 -14.72 -20.68 -44.76
CA ASP A 7 -15.55 -19.55 -44.34
C ASP A 7 -16.26 -19.80 -43.01
N PHE A 8 -16.42 -21.07 -42.61
CA PHE A 8 -17.01 -21.42 -41.32
C PHE A 8 -16.01 -21.34 -40.15
N PHE A 9 -14.73 -21.55 -40.44
CA PHE A 9 -13.67 -21.46 -39.42
C PHE A 9 -13.39 -20.02 -38.96
N TYR A 10 -13.69 -19.03 -39.80
CA TYR A 10 -13.48 -17.62 -39.43
C TYR A 10 -14.53 -17.03 -38.49
N TYR A 11 -15.70 -17.70 -38.39
CA TYR A 11 -16.80 -17.26 -37.51
C TYR A 11 -16.95 -18.04 -36.21
N CYS A 12 -16.17 -19.10 -36.01
CA CYS A 12 -16.34 -20.04 -34.89
C CYS A 12 -15.04 -20.23 -34.08
N SER A 13 -14.60 -19.21 -33.40
CA SER A 13 -13.50 -19.32 -32.42
C SER A 13 -13.96 -19.68 -31.00
N GLU A 14 -15.19 -20.19 -30.84
CA GLU A 14 -15.72 -20.63 -29.55
C GLU A 14 -16.10 -22.11 -29.50
N PRO A 15 -15.67 -22.90 -28.52
CA PRO A 15 -15.89 -24.35 -28.45
C PRO A 15 -17.36 -24.80 -28.34
N VAL A 16 -18.27 -23.87 -28.02
CA VAL A 16 -19.70 -24.16 -27.86
C VAL A 16 -20.41 -24.37 -29.22
N LEU A 17 -19.87 -23.84 -30.33
CA LEU A 17 -20.45 -24.01 -31.65
C LEU A 17 -20.10 -25.35 -32.27
N ASP A 18 -18.90 -25.90 -32.00
CA ASP A 18 -18.47 -27.20 -32.53
C ASP A 18 -19.37 -28.36 -32.04
N VAL A 19 -19.84 -28.30 -30.78
CA VAL A 19 -20.75 -29.31 -30.22
C VAL A 19 -22.14 -29.26 -30.88
N LYS A 20 -22.63 -28.08 -31.27
CA LYS A 20 -23.93 -27.92 -31.91
C LYS A 20 -23.91 -28.30 -33.39
N ILE A 21 -22.80 -28.05 -34.06
CA ILE A 21 -22.60 -28.46 -35.46
C ILE A 21 -22.51 -29.99 -35.57
N ALA A 22 -21.80 -30.64 -34.66
CA ALA A 22 -21.71 -32.09 -34.56
C ALA A 22 -23.10 -32.73 -34.33
N PHE A 23 -23.95 -32.12 -33.50
CA PHE A 23 -25.29 -32.58 -33.19
C PHE A 23 -26.25 -32.44 -34.39
N CYS A 24 -26.10 -31.42 -35.24
CA CYS A 24 -26.91 -31.21 -36.44
C CYS A 24 -26.54 -32.17 -37.57
N GLN A 25 -25.31 -32.66 -37.67
CA GLN A 25 -24.89 -33.63 -38.71
C GLN A 25 -25.41 -35.04 -38.44
N GLY A 26 -25.75 -35.38 -37.17
CA GLY A 26 -26.21 -36.73 -36.81
C GLY A 26 -27.70 -37.03 -37.06
N PHE A 27 -28.55 -36.01 -37.30
CA PHE A 27 -30.01 -36.20 -37.34
C PHE A 27 -30.69 -35.86 -38.65
N GLY A 28 -29.98 -35.58 -39.73
CA GLY A 28 -30.56 -35.50 -41.10
C GLY A 28 -31.69 -34.46 -41.31
N LYS A 29 -31.88 -33.53 -40.37
CA LYS A 29 -32.85 -32.42 -40.50
C LYS A 29 -32.10 -31.11 -40.72
N GLN A 30 -32.50 -30.38 -41.75
CA GLN A 30 -32.04 -29.04 -42.02
C GLN A 30 -32.51 -28.11 -40.86
N VAL A 31 -31.62 -27.76 -39.94
CA VAL A 31 -31.92 -26.83 -38.84
C VAL A 31 -31.60 -25.42 -39.31
N ASP A 32 -32.56 -24.53 -39.21
CA ASP A 32 -32.36 -23.13 -39.58
C ASP A 32 -31.34 -22.47 -38.60
N VAL A 33 -30.11 -22.35 -39.07
CA VAL A 33 -28.99 -21.78 -38.33
C VAL A 33 -29.28 -20.32 -37.93
N SER A 34 -30.11 -19.63 -38.73
CA SER A 34 -30.49 -18.24 -38.46
C SER A 34 -31.36 -18.13 -37.20
N TYR A 35 -32.22 -19.15 -36.96
CA TYR A 35 -33.03 -19.22 -35.73
C TYR A 35 -32.18 -19.50 -34.49
N ILE A 36 -31.20 -20.38 -34.60
CA ILE A 36 -30.26 -20.70 -33.49
C ILE A 36 -29.40 -19.48 -33.16
N VAL A 37 -28.84 -18.80 -34.16
CA VAL A 37 -28.04 -17.59 -33.99
C VAL A 37 -28.88 -16.46 -33.42
N LYS A 38 -30.14 -16.31 -33.86
CA LYS A 38 -31.05 -15.28 -33.32
C LYS A 38 -31.45 -15.54 -31.87
N HIS A 39 -31.73 -16.79 -31.50
CA HIS A 39 -32.00 -17.15 -30.09
C HIS A 39 -30.76 -17.10 -29.21
N TYR A 40 -29.60 -17.47 -29.72
CA TYR A 40 -28.32 -17.32 -29.01
C TYR A 40 -28.00 -15.85 -28.80
N ASN A 41 -28.17 -14.99 -29.79
CA ASN A 41 -27.99 -13.55 -29.65
C ASN A 41 -29.05 -12.88 -28.74
N MET A 42 -30.30 -13.40 -28.75
CA MET A 42 -31.33 -12.91 -27.80
C MET A 42 -31.11 -13.37 -26.37
N SER A 43 -30.51 -14.54 -26.15
CA SER A 43 -30.12 -14.97 -24.80
C SER A 43 -28.84 -14.26 -24.31
N LYS A 44 -27.93 -13.90 -25.23
CA LYS A 44 -26.74 -13.05 -24.92
C LYS A 44 -27.07 -11.58 -24.70
N SER A 45 -28.21 -11.08 -25.24
CA SER A 45 -28.60 -9.67 -25.11
C SER A 45 -29.02 -9.23 -23.69
N LYS A 46 -29.05 -10.14 -22.72
CA LYS A 46 -29.25 -9.85 -21.29
C LYS A 46 -28.03 -10.10 -20.41
N VAL A 47 -26.90 -10.55 -20.95
CA VAL A 47 -25.64 -10.64 -20.21
C VAL A 47 -24.90 -9.32 -20.40
N ASP A 48 -24.77 -8.62 -19.32
CA ASP A 48 -24.04 -7.35 -19.16
C ASP A 48 -22.74 -7.31 -19.98
N ASN A 49 -22.77 -6.62 -21.10
CA ASN A 49 -21.65 -6.46 -22.01
C ASN A 49 -20.65 -5.38 -21.52
N GLN A 50 -20.48 -5.26 -20.19
CA GLN A 50 -19.64 -4.21 -19.58
C GLN A 50 -18.17 -4.61 -19.44
N PHE A 51 -17.86 -5.90 -19.48
CA PHE A 51 -16.51 -6.43 -19.28
C PHE A 51 -15.96 -7.07 -20.56
N TYR A 52 -14.63 -7.14 -20.63
CA TYR A 52 -13.90 -7.96 -21.59
C TYR A 52 -12.67 -8.57 -20.88
N SER A 53 -12.13 -9.64 -21.43
CA SER A 53 -10.96 -10.33 -20.87
C SER A 53 -9.77 -10.19 -21.81
N VAL A 54 -8.59 -10.02 -21.23
CA VAL A 54 -7.30 -9.97 -21.94
C VAL A 54 -6.25 -10.68 -21.11
N GLU A 55 -5.37 -11.43 -21.76
CA GLU A 55 -4.24 -12.07 -21.12
C GLU A 55 -3.11 -11.07 -20.90
N VAL A 56 -2.59 -11.02 -19.67
CA VAL A 56 -1.48 -10.17 -19.25
C VAL A 56 -0.47 -11.01 -18.47
N GLY A 57 0.63 -11.37 -19.12
CA GLY A 57 1.55 -12.36 -18.57
C GLY A 57 0.82 -13.70 -18.34
N ASP A 58 0.96 -14.27 -17.16
CA ASP A 58 0.32 -15.53 -16.78
C ASP A 58 -1.05 -15.33 -16.09
N SER A 59 -1.69 -14.19 -16.31
CA SER A 59 -2.97 -13.84 -15.65
C SER A 59 -3.97 -13.25 -16.61
N THR A 60 -5.22 -13.70 -16.47
CA THR A 60 -6.36 -13.11 -17.20
C THR A 60 -6.88 -11.88 -16.46
N PHE A 61 -6.96 -10.75 -17.16
CA PHE A 61 -7.59 -9.52 -16.69
C PHE A 61 -8.98 -9.38 -17.29
N THR A 62 -10.01 -9.46 -16.47
CA THR A 62 -11.41 -9.22 -16.88
C THR A 62 -11.82 -7.86 -16.33
N VAL A 63 -11.81 -6.87 -17.22
CA VAL A 63 -11.96 -5.45 -16.84
C VAL A 63 -13.13 -4.79 -17.56
N LEU A 64 -13.58 -3.65 -17.00
CA LEU A 64 -14.60 -2.82 -17.64
C LEU A 64 -14.13 -2.32 -19.01
N LYS A 65 -15.02 -2.30 -20.00
CA LYS A 65 -14.74 -1.86 -21.39
C LYS A 65 -14.21 -0.43 -21.50
N ARG A 66 -14.42 0.42 -20.48
CA ARG A 66 -13.84 1.75 -20.43
C ARG A 66 -12.32 1.74 -20.38
N TYR A 67 -11.71 0.66 -19.83
CA TYR A 67 -10.28 0.51 -19.69
C TYR A 67 -9.71 -0.24 -20.89
N GLN A 68 -8.85 0.41 -21.67
CA GLN A 68 -8.31 -0.09 -22.93
C GLN A 68 -6.77 -0.11 -22.91
N ASN A 69 -6.18 -0.83 -23.87
CA ASN A 69 -4.72 -0.86 -24.10
C ASN A 69 -3.92 -1.31 -22.86
N LEU A 70 -4.38 -2.37 -22.19
CA LEU A 70 -3.70 -2.87 -20.99
C LEU A 70 -2.29 -3.37 -21.32
N LYS A 71 -1.32 -2.91 -20.53
CA LYS A 71 0.10 -3.32 -20.59
C LYS A 71 0.60 -3.61 -19.20
N PRO A 72 1.30 -4.73 -18.96
CA PRO A 72 1.86 -5.01 -17.63
C PRO A 72 2.94 -3.99 -17.28
N ILE A 73 2.90 -3.47 -16.06
CA ILE A 73 3.88 -2.52 -15.51
C ILE A 73 4.50 -2.99 -14.21
N GLY A 74 3.93 -4.01 -13.57
CA GLY A 74 4.47 -4.57 -12.35
C GLY A 74 3.78 -5.86 -11.94
N SER A 75 4.54 -6.72 -11.28
CA SER A 75 4.03 -7.93 -10.64
C SER A 75 4.68 -8.12 -9.28
N GLY A 76 3.95 -8.66 -8.32
CA GLY A 76 4.45 -8.89 -6.98
C GLY A 76 3.53 -9.79 -6.16
N ALA A 77 3.90 -10.03 -4.90
CA ALA A 77 3.14 -10.86 -3.98
C ALA A 77 1.69 -10.39 -3.77
N GLN A 78 1.39 -9.13 -4.04
CA GLN A 78 0.07 -8.55 -3.86
C GLN A 78 -0.80 -8.58 -5.11
N GLY A 79 -0.24 -8.86 -6.27
CA GLY A 79 -0.96 -8.90 -7.53
C GLY A 79 -0.16 -8.39 -8.72
N ILE A 80 -0.83 -8.33 -9.84
CA ILE A 80 -0.31 -7.83 -11.10
C ILE A 80 -0.91 -6.45 -11.36
N VAL A 81 -0.10 -5.53 -11.86
CA VAL A 81 -0.51 -4.17 -12.19
C VAL A 81 -0.33 -3.92 -13.69
N CYS A 82 -1.37 -3.40 -14.31
CA CYS A 82 -1.36 -2.97 -15.72
C CYS A 82 -1.54 -1.46 -15.80
N ALA A 83 -0.84 -0.83 -16.73
CA ALA A 83 -1.22 0.48 -17.24
C ALA A 83 -2.31 0.31 -18.30
N GLY A 84 -3.24 1.24 -18.37
CA GLY A 84 -4.30 1.28 -19.40
C GLY A 84 -4.81 2.69 -19.60
N SER A 85 -5.61 2.90 -20.64
CA SER A 85 -6.32 4.16 -20.89
C SER A 85 -7.77 4.04 -20.42
N ASP A 86 -8.24 5.03 -19.67
CA ASP A 86 -9.64 5.17 -19.27
C ASP A 86 -10.35 6.10 -20.24
N SER A 87 -11.23 5.54 -21.09
CA SER A 87 -11.98 6.29 -22.10
C SER A 87 -13.05 7.23 -21.54
N VAL A 88 -13.43 7.07 -20.27
CA VAL A 88 -14.43 7.93 -19.60
C VAL A 88 -13.78 9.15 -18.98
N LEU A 89 -12.60 8.97 -18.35
CA LEU A 89 -11.85 10.06 -17.73
C LEU A 89 -10.81 10.69 -18.67
N ASP A 90 -10.65 10.16 -19.88
CA ASP A 90 -9.63 10.55 -20.88
C ASP A 90 -8.23 10.67 -20.27
N ARG A 91 -7.82 9.63 -19.54
CA ARG A 91 -6.53 9.60 -18.85
C ARG A 91 -5.97 8.19 -18.74
N ASN A 92 -4.66 8.10 -18.54
CA ASN A 92 -4.02 6.83 -18.23
C ASN A 92 -4.22 6.47 -16.75
N VAL A 93 -4.40 5.17 -16.51
CA VAL A 93 -4.64 4.60 -15.18
C VAL A 93 -3.77 3.38 -14.94
N ALA A 94 -3.56 3.05 -13.67
CA ALA A 94 -2.98 1.79 -13.24
C ALA A 94 -4.09 0.90 -12.66
N ILE A 95 -4.17 -0.35 -13.13
CA ILE A 95 -5.17 -1.32 -12.67
C ILE A 95 -4.44 -2.48 -12.00
N LYS A 96 -4.67 -2.66 -10.70
CA LYS A 96 -4.10 -3.75 -9.89
C LYS A 96 -5.15 -4.84 -9.72
N LYS A 97 -4.85 -6.05 -10.16
CA LYS A 97 -5.61 -7.25 -9.80
C LYS A 97 -5.02 -7.84 -8.53
N LEU A 98 -5.80 -7.91 -7.44
CA LEU A 98 -5.35 -8.52 -6.19
C LEU A 98 -5.10 -10.01 -6.38
N SER A 99 -3.95 -10.52 -5.90
CA SER A 99 -3.59 -11.93 -6.00
C SER A 99 -4.28 -12.73 -4.92
N ARG A 100 -5.18 -13.63 -5.33
CA ARG A 100 -5.84 -14.61 -4.43
C ARG A 100 -6.25 -14.01 -3.08
N PRO A 101 -7.08 -12.95 -3.06
CA PRO A 101 -7.39 -12.21 -1.83
C PRO A 101 -8.06 -13.09 -0.77
N PHE A 102 -8.72 -14.18 -1.17
CA PHE A 102 -9.45 -15.10 -0.29
C PHE A 102 -8.74 -16.44 -0.07
N GLN A 103 -7.42 -16.52 -0.32
CA GLN A 103 -6.65 -17.76 -0.13
C GLN A 103 -6.57 -18.14 1.35
N ASN A 104 -6.46 -17.17 2.23
CA ASN A 104 -6.46 -17.33 3.68
C ASN A 104 -6.94 -16.05 4.37
N GLN A 105 -7.18 -16.14 5.66
CA GLN A 105 -7.66 -15.03 6.49
C GLN A 105 -6.73 -13.81 6.46
N THR A 106 -5.42 -14.03 6.48
CA THR A 106 -4.42 -12.95 6.46
C THR A 106 -4.47 -12.16 5.15
N HIS A 107 -4.61 -12.86 4.00
CA HIS A 107 -4.75 -12.21 2.69
C HIS A 107 -6.05 -11.42 2.60
N ALA A 108 -7.16 -11.99 3.07
CA ALA A 108 -8.45 -11.34 3.04
C ALA A 108 -8.49 -10.08 3.93
N LYS A 109 -7.99 -10.17 5.16
CA LYS A 109 -7.85 -9.04 6.08
C LYS A 109 -6.97 -7.93 5.49
N ARG A 110 -5.87 -8.30 4.83
CA ARG A 110 -4.96 -7.37 4.15
C ARG A 110 -5.64 -6.65 2.99
N ALA A 111 -6.37 -7.39 2.14
CA ALA A 111 -7.10 -6.83 1.01
C ALA A 111 -8.19 -5.85 1.48
N TYR A 112 -8.93 -6.21 2.51
CA TYR A 112 -9.95 -5.34 3.11
C TYR A 112 -9.33 -4.04 3.66
N ARG A 113 -8.23 -4.16 4.42
CA ARG A 113 -7.52 -3.01 4.98
C ARG A 113 -7.02 -2.07 3.88
N GLU A 114 -6.36 -2.60 2.85
CA GLU A 114 -5.87 -1.80 1.73
C GLU A 114 -7.00 -1.01 1.08
N LEU A 115 -8.13 -1.67 0.80
CA LEU A 115 -9.30 -1.05 0.21
C LEU A 115 -9.88 0.07 1.07
N VAL A 116 -10.08 -0.19 2.37
CA VAL A 116 -10.67 0.78 3.30
C VAL A 116 -9.74 1.99 3.48
N LEU A 117 -8.43 1.78 3.65
CA LEU A 117 -7.46 2.87 3.79
C LEU A 117 -7.38 3.72 2.53
N MET A 118 -7.32 3.11 1.34
CA MET A 118 -7.34 3.86 0.07
C MET A 118 -8.61 4.69 -0.12
N LYS A 119 -9.74 4.27 0.46
CA LYS A 119 -10.98 5.04 0.44
C LYS A 119 -11.00 6.20 1.44
N CYS A 120 -10.39 6.02 2.61
CA CYS A 120 -10.36 7.02 3.68
C CYS A 120 -9.38 8.15 3.42
N VAL A 121 -8.23 7.83 2.81
CA VAL A 121 -7.14 8.78 2.60
C VAL A 121 -7.36 9.62 1.35
N ASN A 122 -7.24 10.95 1.50
CA ASN A 122 -7.29 11.89 0.39
C ASN A 122 -6.20 12.94 0.57
N HIS A 123 -5.06 12.73 -0.07
CA HIS A 123 -3.91 13.62 0.01
C HIS A 123 -3.13 13.60 -1.31
N LYS A 124 -2.58 14.75 -1.71
CA LYS A 124 -1.84 14.86 -2.99
C LYS A 124 -0.62 13.95 -3.10
N ASN A 125 0.02 13.61 -1.97
CA ASN A 125 1.20 12.74 -1.92
C ASN A 125 0.87 11.28 -1.55
N ILE A 126 -0.40 10.89 -1.67
CA ILE A 126 -0.86 9.52 -1.50
C ILE A 126 -1.67 9.13 -2.73
N ILE A 127 -1.46 7.92 -3.24
CA ILE A 127 -2.14 7.44 -4.44
C ILE A 127 -3.65 7.46 -4.27
N SER A 128 -4.36 7.98 -5.28
CA SER A 128 -5.81 8.06 -5.28
C SER A 128 -6.42 6.82 -5.91
N LEU A 129 -7.40 6.23 -5.22
CA LEU A 129 -8.25 5.18 -5.75
C LEU A 129 -9.33 5.80 -6.64
N LEU A 130 -9.30 5.50 -7.94
CA LEU A 130 -10.24 6.05 -8.92
C LEU A 130 -11.46 5.17 -9.10
N ASN A 131 -11.29 3.84 -9.04
CA ASN A 131 -12.36 2.88 -9.18
C ASN A 131 -12.01 1.55 -8.50
N VAL A 132 -13.02 0.81 -8.10
CA VAL A 132 -12.93 -0.57 -7.62
C VAL A 132 -14.04 -1.36 -8.30
N PHE A 133 -13.72 -2.53 -8.80
CA PHE A 133 -14.72 -3.37 -9.47
C PHE A 133 -14.38 -4.85 -9.40
N THR A 134 -15.38 -5.67 -9.63
CA THR A 134 -15.27 -7.12 -9.84
C THR A 134 -16.09 -7.52 -11.05
N PRO A 135 -15.63 -8.49 -11.88
CA PRO A 135 -16.45 -9.04 -12.97
C PRO A 135 -17.54 -10.00 -12.48
N GLN A 136 -17.42 -10.51 -11.26
CA GLN A 136 -18.40 -11.43 -10.68
C GLN A 136 -19.63 -10.68 -10.18
N LYS A 137 -20.81 -11.30 -10.31
CA LYS A 137 -22.12 -10.67 -10.03
C LYS A 137 -22.77 -11.11 -8.73
N SER A 138 -22.27 -12.18 -8.12
CA SER A 138 -22.78 -12.72 -6.86
C SER A 138 -21.65 -12.85 -5.83
N LEU A 139 -22.02 -12.86 -4.56
CA LEU A 139 -21.08 -13.09 -3.46
C LEU A 139 -20.46 -14.49 -3.54
N GLU A 140 -21.24 -15.48 -3.98
CA GLU A 140 -20.79 -16.86 -4.10
C GLU A 140 -19.64 -16.96 -5.12
N ASP A 141 -19.80 -16.33 -6.29
CA ASP A 141 -18.81 -16.34 -7.38
C ASP A 141 -17.67 -15.34 -7.18
N PHE A 142 -17.76 -14.44 -6.20
CA PHE A 142 -16.79 -13.36 -5.98
C PHE A 142 -15.39 -13.89 -5.68
N GLN A 143 -14.43 -13.58 -6.54
CA GLN A 143 -13.04 -14.03 -6.45
C GLN A 143 -12.02 -12.93 -6.78
N ASP A 144 -12.33 -12.08 -7.76
CA ASP A 144 -11.39 -11.09 -8.30
C ASP A 144 -11.73 -9.68 -7.82
N VAL A 145 -10.73 -8.97 -7.34
CA VAL A 145 -10.83 -7.55 -6.97
C VAL A 145 -9.83 -6.75 -7.79
N TYR A 146 -10.33 -5.75 -8.49
CA TYR A 146 -9.53 -4.81 -9.27
C TYR A 146 -9.56 -3.42 -8.65
N LEU A 147 -8.39 -2.85 -8.41
CA LEU A 147 -8.20 -1.49 -7.93
C LEU A 147 -7.68 -0.63 -9.08
N CYS A 148 -8.43 0.37 -9.48
CA CYS A 148 -8.01 1.36 -10.49
C CYS A 148 -7.49 2.61 -9.79
N MET A 149 -6.28 3.02 -10.13
CA MET A 149 -5.55 4.12 -9.52
C MET A 149 -5.01 5.06 -10.60
N GLU A 150 -4.58 6.23 -10.22
CA GLU A 150 -3.81 7.10 -11.11
C GLU A 150 -2.49 6.44 -11.53
N LEU A 151 -2.10 6.66 -12.79
CA LEU A 151 -0.83 6.16 -13.33
C LEU A 151 0.26 7.22 -13.11
N MET A 152 1.40 6.75 -12.63
CA MET A 152 2.61 7.54 -12.44
C MET A 152 3.72 7.03 -13.38
N ASP A 153 4.74 7.85 -13.65
CA ASP A 153 5.73 7.57 -14.70
C ASP A 153 6.78 6.54 -14.27
N ALA A 154 7.19 6.57 -13.01
CA ALA A 154 8.24 5.69 -12.48
C ALA A 154 8.02 5.40 -10.99
N ASN A 155 8.66 4.33 -10.49
CA ASN A 155 8.85 4.16 -9.05
C ASN A 155 10.19 4.77 -8.59
N LEU A 156 10.32 4.97 -7.29
CA LEU A 156 11.50 5.62 -6.73
C LEU A 156 12.78 4.78 -6.89
N CYS A 157 12.70 3.45 -7.06
CA CYS A 157 13.87 2.61 -7.36
C CYS A 157 14.55 3.05 -8.65
N GLN A 158 13.79 3.49 -9.65
CA GLN A 158 14.30 3.98 -10.92
C GLN A 158 14.90 5.39 -10.77
N VAL A 159 14.26 6.23 -9.97
CA VAL A 159 14.71 7.62 -9.72
C VAL A 159 16.00 7.65 -8.87
N ILE A 160 16.18 6.74 -7.93
CA ILE A 160 17.40 6.61 -7.11
C ILE A 160 18.65 6.33 -7.98
N GLN A 161 18.48 5.70 -9.14
CA GLN A 161 19.59 5.43 -10.06
C GLN A 161 20.06 6.68 -10.84
N MET A 162 19.27 7.76 -10.78
CA MET A 162 19.56 9.02 -11.45
C MET A 162 20.37 9.94 -10.51
N GLU A 163 21.15 10.83 -11.10
CA GLU A 163 21.75 11.92 -10.34
C GLU A 163 20.66 12.94 -9.96
N LEU A 164 20.51 13.16 -8.67
CA LEU A 164 19.56 14.12 -8.12
C LEU A 164 20.30 15.32 -7.54
N ASP A 165 19.94 16.52 -7.93
CA ASP A 165 20.36 17.75 -7.27
C ASP A 165 19.65 17.89 -5.90
N HIS A 166 20.13 18.83 -5.09
CA HIS A 166 19.56 19.07 -3.75
C HIS A 166 18.12 19.56 -3.81
N GLU A 167 17.74 20.27 -4.85
CA GLU A 167 16.39 20.78 -5.03
C GLU A 167 15.40 19.63 -5.21
N ARG A 168 15.65 18.75 -6.18
CA ARG A 168 14.78 17.58 -6.44
C ARG A 168 14.77 16.62 -5.27
N MET A 169 15.92 16.32 -4.68
CA MET A 169 16.03 15.41 -3.54
C MET A 169 15.23 15.94 -2.34
N SER A 170 15.42 17.20 -1.96
CA SER A 170 14.69 17.81 -0.85
C SER A 170 13.19 17.92 -1.11
N TYR A 171 12.79 18.18 -2.36
CA TYR A 171 11.38 18.24 -2.74
C TYR A 171 10.71 16.86 -2.69
N LEU A 172 11.37 15.81 -3.15
CA LEU A 172 10.86 14.43 -3.03
C LEU A 172 10.72 14.04 -1.56
N LEU A 173 11.70 14.35 -0.72
CA LEU A 173 11.64 14.08 0.73
C LEU A 173 10.52 14.87 1.42
N TYR A 174 10.35 16.15 1.08
CA TYR A 174 9.25 16.97 1.58
C TYR A 174 7.88 16.33 1.29
N GLN A 175 7.67 15.89 0.06
CA GLN A 175 6.42 15.25 -0.34
C GLN A 175 6.19 13.91 0.38
N MET A 176 7.23 13.10 0.59
CA MET A 176 7.12 11.87 1.41
C MET A 176 6.67 12.22 2.83
N LEU A 177 7.30 13.22 3.45
CA LEU A 177 6.98 13.64 4.82
C LEU A 177 5.56 14.21 4.94
N CYS A 178 5.08 14.97 3.94
CA CYS A 178 3.69 15.44 3.90
C CYS A 178 2.70 14.27 3.86
N GLY A 179 2.93 13.29 2.98
CA GLY A 179 2.09 12.09 2.90
C GLY A 179 2.08 11.29 4.19
N ILE A 180 3.26 11.11 4.82
CA ILE A 180 3.42 10.41 6.11
C ILE A 180 2.70 11.17 7.23
N LYS A 181 2.86 12.50 7.31
CA LYS A 181 2.16 13.33 8.32
C LYS A 181 0.65 13.18 8.20
N HIS A 182 0.12 13.20 6.97
CA HIS A 182 -1.31 12.99 6.73
C HIS A 182 -1.79 11.62 7.26
N LEU A 183 -1.04 10.53 7.06
CA LEU A 183 -1.35 9.22 7.63
C LEU A 183 -1.27 9.24 9.16
N HIS A 184 -0.19 9.79 9.72
CA HIS A 184 0.02 9.86 11.15
C HIS A 184 -1.04 10.70 11.87
N SER A 185 -1.59 11.73 11.23
CA SER A 185 -2.70 12.55 11.77
C SER A 185 -3.97 11.74 12.02
N ALA A 186 -4.17 10.65 11.30
CA ALA A 186 -5.26 9.69 11.51
C ALA A 186 -4.87 8.52 12.43
N GLY A 187 -3.64 8.52 12.96
CA GLY A 187 -3.08 7.41 13.73
C GLY A 187 -2.73 6.19 12.87
N ILE A 188 -2.55 6.36 11.56
CA ILE A 188 -2.16 5.30 10.64
C ILE A 188 -0.65 5.33 10.47
N ILE A 189 0.00 4.19 10.70
CA ILE A 189 1.44 3.99 10.50
C ILE A 189 1.61 3.10 9.27
N HIS A 190 2.42 3.53 8.29
CA HIS A 190 2.60 2.81 7.03
C HIS A 190 3.39 1.50 7.19
N ARG A 191 4.52 1.53 7.91
CA ARG A 191 5.39 0.39 8.29
C ARG A 191 6.13 -0.34 7.18
N ASP A 192 5.83 -0.10 5.93
CA ASP A 192 6.48 -0.75 4.76
C ASP A 192 6.90 0.28 3.69
N LEU A 193 7.36 1.46 4.12
CA LEU A 193 7.92 2.44 3.22
C LEU A 193 9.22 1.93 2.63
N LYS A 194 9.29 1.93 1.30
CA LYS A 194 10.44 1.50 0.50
C LYS A 194 10.35 2.11 -0.90
N PRO A 195 11.44 2.20 -1.65
CA PRO A 195 11.43 2.83 -2.98
C PRO A 195 10.41 2.26 -3.96
N SER A 196 10.13 0.94 -3.90
CA SER A 196 9.14 0.31 -4.77
C SER A 196 7.69 0.67 -4.44
N ASN A 197 7.41 1.20 -3.22
CA ASN A 197 6.09 1.65 -2.79
C ASN A 197 5.92 3.18 -2.90
N ILE A 198 6.82 3.83 -3.60
CA ILE A 198 6.79 5.28 -3.86
C ILE A 198 6.90 5.49 -5.36
N VAL A 199 6.01 6.29 -5.91
CA VAL A 199 5.93 6.57 -7.35
C VAL A 199 6.04 8.06 -7.62
N VAL A 200 6.59 8.39 -8.79
CA VAL A 200 6.97 9.76 -9.15
C VAL A 200 6.55 10.02 -10.58
N LYS A 201 6.15 11.26 -10.89
CA LYS A 201 5.99 11.78 -12.25
C LYS A 201 7.22 12.55 -12.69
N SER A 202 7.31 12.81 -14.00
CA SER A 202 8.39 13.59 -14.63
C SER A 202 8.50 15.02 -14.11
N ASP A 203 7.42 15.58 -13.55
CA ASP A 203 7.40 16.89 -12.87
C ASP A 203 7.85 16.82 -11.40
N CYS A 204 8.42 15.70 -10.96
CA CYS A 204 8.79 15.40 -9.57
C CYS A 204 7.63 15.30 -8.58
N THR A 205 6.38 15.21 -9.01
CA THR A 205 5.25 14.90 -8.13
C THR A 205 5.38 13.48 -7.59
N LEU A 206 5.30 13.31 -6.27
CA LEU A 206 5.48 12.03 -5.58
C LEU A 206 4.20 11.58 -4.90
N LYS A 207 3.95 10.27 -4.94
CA LYS A 207 2.85 9.62 -4.21
C LYS A 207 3.29 8.31 -3.56
N ILE A 208 2.76 8.05 -2.38
CA ILE A 208 2.97 6.82 -1.61
C ILE A 208 1.91 5.80 -2.01
N LEU A 209 2.33 4.56 -2.22
CA LEU A 209 1.48 3.40 -2.52
C LEU A 209 1.39 2.46 -1.31
N ASP A 210 0.46 1.51 -1.41
CA ASP A 210 0.44 0.22 -0.71
C ASP A 210 0.29 0.30 0.81
N PHE A 211 -0.97 0.24 1.25
CA PHE A 211 -1.35 0.20 2.66
C PHE A 211 -1.56 -1.21 3.23
N GLY A 212 -1.18 -2.27 2.51
CA GLY A 212 -1.44 -3.64 2.93
C GLY A 212 -0.84 -4.03 4.29
N LEU A 213 0.25 -3.36 4.70
CA LEU A 213 0.89 -3.55 6.01
C LEU A 213 0.64 -2.39 6.99
N ALA A 214 -0.08 -1.34 6.59
CA ALA A 214 -0.40 -0.24 7.47
C ALA A 214 -1.21 -0.70 8.71
N ARG A 215 -1.03 -0.03 9.84
CA ARG A 215 -1.69 -0.33 11.12
C ARG A 215 -2.03 0.96 11.86
N THR A 216 -2.97 0.85 12.79
CA THR A 216 -3.23 1.93 13.75
C THR A 216 -2.12 2.01 14.81
N ALA A 217 -1.82 3.23 15.25
CA ALA A 217 -0.88 3.46 16.34
C ALA A 217 -1.38 2.80 17.64
N GLY A 218 -0.47 2.12 18.35
CA GLY A 218 -0.79 1.44 19.60
C GLY A 218 -1.14 -0.04 19.48
N THR A 219 -1.32 -0.59 18.28
CA THR A 219 -1.48 -2.04 18.12
C THR A 219 -0.16 -2.77 18.33
N SER A 220 -0.14 -3.67 19.31
CA SER A 220 1.05 -4.45 19.72
C SER A 220 1.36 -5.63 18.80
N PHE A 221 1.06 -5.56 17.53
CA PHE A 221 1.17 -6.73 16.65
C PHE A 221 2.55 -6.82 16.02
N MET A 222 3.24 -7.95 16.24
CA MET A 222 4.49 -8.30 15.55
C MET A 222 4.22 -8.47 14.04
N MET A 223 5.11 -7.96 13.20
CA MET A 223 5.06 -8.25 11.77
C MET A 223 5.24 -9.73 11.53
N THR A 224 4.29 -10.38 10.86
CA THR A 224 4.47 -11.75 10.37
C THR A 224 5.76 -11.84 9.53
N PRO A 225 6.57 -12.89 9.70
CA PRO A 225 7.80 -13.09 8.95
C PRO A 225 7.49 -13.52 7.51
N TYR A 226 6.92 -12.62 6.72
CA TYR A 226 6.77 -12.84 5.28
C TYR A 226 8.06 -12.38 4.57
N VAL A 227 8.39 -12.99 3.44
CA VAL A 227 9.54 -12.62 2.59
C VAL A 227 9.26 -11.24 1.97
N VAL A 228 9.31 -10.19 2.79
CA VAL A 228 9.17 -8.79 2.39
C VAL A 228 10.53 -8.13 2.57
N THR A 229 10.88 -7.25 1.65
CA THR A 229 12.11 -6.45 1.71
C THR A 229 12.26 -5.79 3.08
N ARG A 230 13.24 -6.21 3.87
CA ARG A 230 13.45 -5.76 5.26
C ARG A 230 14.46 -4.63 5.41
N TYR A 231 15.11 -4.21 4.33
CA TYR A 231 16.22 -3.25 4.33
C TYR A 231 15.87 -1.88 4.92
N TYR A 232 14.60 -1.52 4.89
CA TYR A 232 14.07 -0.22 5.33
C TYR A 232 13.36 -0.30 6.68
N ARG A 233 13.36 -1.46 7.33
CA ARG A 233 12.70 -1.67 8.63
C ARG A 233 13.50 -1.08 9.77
N ALA A 234 12.82 -0.35 10.64
CA ALA A 234 13.41 0.28 11.80
C ALA A 234 13.92 -0.73 12.84
N PRO A 235 14.94 -0.37 13.63
CA PRO A 235 15.51 -1.23 14.68
C PRO A 235 14.46 -1.81 15.64
N GLU A 236 13.49 -1.02 16.07
CA GLU A 236 12.40 -1.46 16.94
C GLU A 236 11.54 -2.57 16.31
N VAL A 237 11.41 -2.58 14.98
CA VAL A 237 10.71 -3.66 14.25
C VAL A 237 11.61 -4.89 14.15
N ILE A 238 12.89 -4.71 13.86
CA ILE A 238 13.87 -5.81 13.76
C ILE A 238 14.00 -6.54 15.09
N LEU A 239 14.02 -5.78 16.20
CA LEU A 239 14.22 -6.29 17.55
C LEU A 239 12.91 -6.70 18.25
N GLY A 240 11.77 -6.62 17.56
CA GLY A 240 10.47 -7.01 18.12
C GLY A 240 10.00 -6.14 19.27
N MET A 241 10.36 -4.85 19.27
CA MET A 241 9.89 -3.86 20.24
C MET A 241 8.53 -3.28 19.80
N GLY A 242 7.84 -2.62 20.71
CA GLY A 242 6.74 -1.72 20.33
C GLY A 242 7.24 -0.55 19.49
N TYR A 243 6.43 -0.07 18.57
CA TYR A 243 6.78 1.04 17.67
C TYR A 243 5.72 2.15 17.72
N LYS A 244 6.15 3.35 17.35
CA LYS A 244 5.33 4.55 17.19
C LYS A 244 5.44 5.07 15.76
N GLU A 245 4.84 6.21 15.49
CA GLU A 245 4.74 6.83 14.17
C GLU A 245 6.11 7.04 13.50
N ASN A 246 7.16 7.39 14.27
CA ASN A 246 8.48 7.64 13.70
C ASN A 246 9.25 6.39 13.26
N VAL A 247 8.63 5.21 13.31
CA VAL A 247 9.11 4.02 12.58
C VAL A 247 9.20 4.29 11.08
N ASP A 248 8.28 5.09 10.53
CA ASP A 248 8.27 5.49 9.12
C ASP A 248 9.41 6.48 8.81
N ILE A 249 9.81 7.30 9.77
CA ILE A 249 10.96 8.24 9.63
C ILE A 249 12.28 7.50 9.42
N TRP A 250 12.49 6.36 10.09
CA TRP A 250 13.65 5.51 9.80
C TRP A 250 13.68 5.05 8.34
N SER A 251 12.55 4.61 7.82
CA SER A 251 12.42 4.17 6.43
C SER A 251 12.74 5.31 5.45
N VAL A 252 12.26 6.54 5.73
CA VAL A 252 12.61 7.74 4.95
C VAL A 252 14.12 8.01 5.00
N GLY A 253 14.74 7.87 6.17
CA GLY A 253 16.20 8.01 6.33
C GLY A 253 16.98 6.99 5.50
N CYS A 254 16.52 5.72 5.46
CA CYS A 254 17.09 4.68 4.60
C CYS A 254 16.95 5.03 3.12
N ILE A 255 15.78 5.52 2.69
CA ILE A 255 15.51 5.93 1.31
C ILE A 255 16.39 7.13 0.95
N MET A 256 16.48 8.16 1.80
CA MET A 256 17.34 9.31 1.59
C MET A 256 18.82 8.92 1.46
N GLY A 257 19.29 8.05 2.36
CA GLY A 257 20.66 7.56 2.30
C GLY A 257 20.95 6.76 1.03
N GLU A 258 19.98 6.02 0.51
CA GLU A 258 20.09 5.31 -0.76
C GLU A 258 20.08 6.27 -1.95
N MET A 259 19.29 7.36 -1.92
CA MET A 259 19.32 8.42 -2.92
C MET A 259 20.71 9.08 -3.00
N VAL A 260 21.40 9.24 -1.87
CA VAL A 260 22.74 9.83 -1.79
C VAL A 260 23.82 8.84 -2.22
N ARG A 261 23.73 7.58 -1.81
CA ARG A 261 24.76 6.57 -2.07
C ARG A 261 24.57 5.76 -3.34
N HIS A 262 23.37 5.76 -3.93
CA HIS A 262 22.92 4.87 -5.00
C HIS A 262 23.05 3.38 -4.64
N LYS A 263 23.07 3.06 -3.36
CA LYS A 263 23.16 1.71 -2.81
C LYS A 263 22.31 1.59 -1.55
N ILE A 264 21.68 0.44 -1.38
CA ILE A 264 20.93 0.11 -0.17
C ILE A 264 21.84 0.25 1.07
N LEU A 265 21.36 0.98 2.09
CA LEU A 265 22.16 1.23 3.29
C LEU A 265 22.41 -0.02 4.12
N PHE A 266 21.37 -0.83 4.34
CA PHE A 266 21.38 -1.96 5.26
C PHE A 266 20.83 -3.23 4.57
N PRO A 267 21.60 -3.87 3.64
CA PRO A 267 21.14 -5.02 2.86
C PRO A 267 21.30 -6.34 3.64
N GLY A 268 20.45 -6.57 4.63
CA GLY A 268 20.46 -7.79 5.45
C GLY A 268 19.75 -8.96 4.79
N ARG A 269 20.33 -10.17 4.86
CA ARG A 269 19.77 -11.42 4.33
C ARG A 269 18.61 -11.94 5.19
N ASP A 270 18.71 -11.72 6.49
CA ASP A 270 17.72 -12.05 7.50
C ASP A 270 17.67 -10.97 8.59
N TYR A 271 16.88 -11.13 9.64
CA TYR A 271 16.78 -10.15 10.72
C TYR A 271 18.07 -9.99 11.52
N ILE A 272 18.84 -11.06 11.66
CA ILE A 272 20.12 -11.06 12.37
C ILE A 272 21.14 -10.26 11.56
N ASP A 273 21.28 -10.58 10.28
CA ASP A 273 22.18 -9.87 9.37
C ASP A 273 21.75 -8.41 9.19
N GLN A 274 20.44 -8.13 9.15
CA GLN A 274 19.91 -6.77 9.11
C GLN A 274 20.36 -5.94 10.31
N TRP A 275 20.25 -6.49 11.51
CA TRP A 275 20.74 -5.83 12.72
C TRP A 275 22.24 -5.61 12.68
N ASN A 276 23.03 -6.61 12.25
CA ASN A 276 24.47 -6.46 12.10
C ASN A 276 24.82 -5.34 11.12
N LYS A 277 24.15 -5.24 9.97
CA LYS A 277 24.37 -4.16 8.99
C LYS A 277 24.10 -2.77 9.57
N VAL A 278 23.12 -2.66 10.45
CA VAL A 278 22.78 -1.39 11.13
C VAL A 278 23.90 -1.02 12.11
N ILE A 279 24.29 -1.92 13.02
CA ILE A 279 25.28 -1.58 14.06
C ILE A 279 26.72 -1.45 13.54
N GLU A 280 27.09 -2.16 12.47
CA GLU A 280 28.37 -1.98 11.79
C GLU A 280 28.55 -0.54 11.30
N GLN A 281 27.50 0.09 10.80
CA GLN A 281 27.55 1.44 10.27
C GLN A 281 27.27 2.51 11.32
N LEU A 282 26.25 2.33 12.16
CA LEU A 282 25.79 3.34 13.12
C LEU A 282 26.35 3.16 14.53
N GLY A 283 27.01 2.03 14.80
CA GLY A 283 27.53 1.70 16.11
C GLY A 283 26.54 0.93 16.98
N THR A 284 27.06 0.24 17.97
CA THR A 284 26.27 -0.46 18.99
C THR A 284 25.52 0.59 19.83
N PRO A 285 24.20 0.47 20.04
CA PRO A 285 23.43 1.44 20.82
C PRO A 285 23.83 1.43 22.30
N ALA A 286 23.51 2.54 22.99
CA ALA A 286 23.81 2.73 24.40
C ALA A 286 23.09 1.73 25.32
N PRO A 287 23.62 1.47 26.55
CA PRO A 287 23.00 0.55 27.51
C PRO A 287 21.56 0.90 27.87
N GLU A 288 21.20 2.19 27.87
CA GLU A 288 19.82 2.66 28.12
C GLU A 288 18.83 2.15 27.09
N PHE A 289 19.24 2.06 25.83
CA PHE A 289 18.42 1.44 24.78
C PHE A 289 18.29 -0.07 25.01
N MET A 290 19.40 -0.75 25.36
CA MET A 290 19.41 -2.20 25.61
C MET A 290 18.44 -2.60 26.73
N LYS A 291 18.28 -1.76 27.77
CA LYS A 291 17.34 -2.00 28.87
C LYS A 291 15.88 -2.04 28.45
N LYS A 292 15.53 -1.47 27.28
CA LYS A 292 14.16 -1.46 26.73
C LYS A 292 13.81 -2.76 26.00
N LEU A 293 14.79 -3.62 25.72
CA LEU A 293 14.62 -4.85 24.99
C LEU A 293 14.07 -5.98 25.87
N GLN A 294 13.32 -6.90 25.24
CA GLN A 294 12.94 -8.17 25.86
C GLN A 294 14.21 -8.92 26.34
N PRO A 295 14.19 -9.64 27.45
CA PRO A 295 15.39 -10.26 28.03
C PRO A 295 16.17 -11.16 27.06
N THR A 296 15.48 -11.97 26.26
CA THR A 296 16.09 -12.85 25.25
C THR A 296 16.77 -12.07 24.13
N VAL A 297 16.11 -11.05 23.60
CA VAL A 297 16.64 -10.15 22.55
C VAL A 297 17.81 -9.34 23.09
N ARG A 298 17.67 -8.80 24.31
CA ARG A 298 18.73 -8.07 24.99
C ARG A 298 20.00 -8.91 25.15
N ASN A 299 19.87 -10.13 25.67
CA ASN A 299 21.00 -11.05 25.81
C ASN A 299 21.68 -11.31 24.46
N TYR A 300 20.90 -11.54 23.40
CA TYR A 300 21.42 -11.71 22.07
C TYR A 300 22.22 -10.49 21.59
N VAL A 301 21.64 -9.28 21.70
CA VAL A 301 22.24 -8.02 21.21
C VAL A 301 23.48 -7.65 22.03
N GLU A 302 23.46 -7.82 23.35
CA GLU A 302 24.59 -7.54 24.25
C GLU A 302 25.79 -8.46 24.01
N ASN A 303 25.56 -9.69 23.53
CA ASN A 303 26.60 -10.65 23.20
C ASN A 303 27.17 -10.51 21.78
N ARG A 304 26.69 -9.54 20.99
CA ARG A 304 27.25 -9.23 19.67
C ARG A 304 28.54 -8.44 19.79
N PRO A 305 29.44 -8.53 18.74
CA PRO A 305 30.57 -7.66 18.66
C PRO A 305 30.16 -6.18 18.81
N LYS A 306 30.94 -5.42 19.58
CA LYS A 306 30.72 -3.99 19.77
C LYS A 306 31.32 -3.21 18.62
N TYR A 307 30.55 -2.30 18.05
CA TYR A 307 30.97 -1.42 16.98
C TYR A 307 30.89 0.03 17.45
N THR A 308 31.93 0.80 17.18
CA THR A 308 31.93 2.27 17.40
C THR A 308 31.06 3.00 16.37
N GLY A 309 30.79 2.36 15.24
CA GLY A 309 30.13 2.96 14.10
C GLY A 309 31.00 3.95 13.35
N LEU A 310 30.49 4.43 12.24
CA LEU A 310 31.12 5.47 11.42
C LEU A 310 30.45 6.82 11.72
N THR A 311 31.21 7.89 11.64
CA THR A 311 30.65 9.24 11.69
C THR A 311 29.85 9.52 10.41
N PHE A 312 28.85 10.37 10.47
CA PHE A 312 28.02 10.68 9.30
C PHE A 312 28.82 11.30 8.13
N PRO A 313 29.88 12.10 8.34
CA PRO A 313 30.79 12.51 7.26
C PRO A 313 31.55 11.34 6.60
N LYS A 314 31.78 10.23 7.30
CA LYS A 314 32.36 9.01 6.70
C LYS A 314 31.31 8.15 6.04
N LEU A 315 30.08 8.11 6.57
CA LEU A 315 28.95 7.40 5.96
C LEU A 315 28.49 8.09 4.68
N PHE A 316 28.46 9.40 4.67
CA PHE A 316 28.01 10.26 3.57
C PHE A 316 29.03 11.38 3.34
N PRO A 317 30.18 11.07 2.70
CA PRO A 317 31.23 12.05 2.44
C PRO A 317 30.80 13.11 1.40
N ASP A 318 31.42 14.26 1.43
CA ASP A 318 31.08 15.40 0.57
C ASP A 318 31.07 15.06 -0.92
N CYS A 319 31.92 14.12 -1.37
CA CYS A 319 31.96 13.67 -2.76
C CYS A 319 30.69 12.98 -3.26
N LEU A 320 29.78 12.62 -2.38
CA LEU A 320 28.47 12.04 -2.74
C LEU A 320 27.40 13.11 -3.01
N PHE A 321 27.69 14.37 -2.72
CA PHE A 321 26.75 15.49 -2.88
C PHE A 321 27.24 16.46 -3.95
N PRO A 322 26.34 17.14 -4.68
CA PRO A 322 26.71 18.32 -5.45
C PRO A 322 27.35 19.35 -4.51
N ALA A 323 28.55 19.80 -4.83
CA ALA A 323 29.35 20.72 -3.99
C ALA A 323 30.12 21.76 -4.84
N ASP A 324 29.59 22.11 -5.99
CA ASP A 324 30.15 23.05 -6.96
C ASP A 324 30.00 24.54 -6.58
N SER A 325 29.22 24.81 -5.51
CA SER A 325 28.94 26.14 -5.00
C SER A 325 28.85 26.14 -3.47
N GLU A 326 29.03 27.32 -2.86
CA GLU A 326 28.82 27.45 -1.39
C GLU A 326 27.37 27.09 -0.97
N HIS A 327 26.41 27.39 -1.84
CA HIS A 327 25.02 26.96 -1.64
C HIS A 327 24.91 25.44 -1.55
N ASN A 328 25.50 24.71 -2.50
CA ASN A 328 25.46 23.24 -2.53
C ASN A 328 26.24 22.61 -1.37
N LYS A 329 27.36 23.23 -0.94
CA LYS A 329 28.07 22.80 0.29
C LYS A 329 27.21 22.94 1.55
N LEU A 330 26.49 24.05 1.68
CA LEU A 330 25.53 24.25 2.79
C LEU A 330 24.42 23.20 2.72
N LYS A 331 23.84 22.94 1.53
CA LYS A 331 22.82 21.93 1.34
C LYS A 331 23.31 20.51 1.64
N ALA A 332 24.52 20.16 1.26
CA ALA A 332 25.17 18.89 1.62
C ALA A 332 25.28 18.72 3.14
N SER A 333 25.70 19.76 3.85
CA SER A 333 25.79 19.77 5.32
C SER A 333 24.40 19.59 5.97
N GLN A 334 23.38 20.28 5.46
CA GLN A 334 21.99 20.15 5.94
C GLN A 334 21.41 18.76 5.65
N ALA A 335 21.68 18.19 4.46
CA ALA A 335 21.24 16.83 4.10
C ALA A 335 21.84 15.79 5.05
N ARG A 336 23.13 15.90 5.34
CA ARG A 336 23.83 15.01 6.28
C ARG A 336 23.30 15.15 7.70
N ASP A 337 22.98 16.36 8.17
CA ASP A 337 22.37 16.60 9.47
C ASP A 337 20.99 15.97 9.58
N LEU A 338 20.15 16.07 8.54
CA LEU A 338 18.85 15.42 8.50
C LEU A 338 18.98 13.88 8.55
N LEU A 339 19.90 13.30 7.76
CA LEU A 339 20.21 11.87 7.81
C LEU A 339 20.62 11.42 9.22
N CYS A 340 21.46 12.22 9.89
CA CYS A 340 21.89 11.96 11.26
C CYS A 340 20.71 11.90 12.25
N LYS A 341 19.70 12.75 12.06
CA LYS A 341 18.51 12.82 12.92
C LYS A 341 17.48 11.74 12.62
N MET A 342 17.41 11.27 11.37
CA MET A 342 16.48 10.20 10.95
C MET A 342 17.03 8.80 11.27
N LEU A 343 18.32 8.56 11.10
CA LEU A 343 18.97 7.27 11.26
C LEU A 343 19.49 7.07 12.69
N ILE A 344 18.64 7.33 13.67
CA ILE A 344 18.92 7.08 15.09
C ILE A 344 18.25 5.77 15.49
N ILE A 345 19.01 4.83 16.06
CA ILE A 345 18.55 3.49 16.46
C ILE A 345 17.45 3.59 17.52
N ASP A 346 17.63 4.43 18.55
CA ASP A 346 16.61 4.64 19.60
C ASP A 346 15.47 5.52 19.09
N PRO A 347 14.25 4.98 18.89
CA PRO A 347 13.11 5.77 18.41
C PRO A 347 12.74 6.95 19.32
N ALA A 348 13.11 6.90 20.62
CA ALA A 348 12.86 8.02 21.54
C ALA A 348 13.73 9.26 21.26
N LYS A 349 14.84 9.06 20.52
CA LYS A 349 15.79 10.12 20.13
C LYS A 349 15.68 10.50 18.66
N ARG A 350 14.98 9.68 17.86
CA ARG A 350 14.79 9.89 16.43
C ARG A 350 13.82 11.03 16.20
N ILE A 351 14.11 11.88 15.20
CA ILE A 351 13.27 12.99 14.78
C ILE A 351 11.86 12.54 14.45
N GLN A 352 10.86 13.38 14.75
CA GLN A 352 9.47 13.18 14.37
C GLN A 352 9.18 13.83 13.01
N VAL A 353 8.02 13.48 12.41
CA VAL A 353 7.65 14.00 11.08
C VAL A 353 7.54 15.54 11.07
N ASP A 354 6.97 16.13 12.11
CA ASP A 354 6.80 17.59 12.20
C ASP A 354 8.14 18.31 12.31
N GLU A 355 9.08 17.77 13.09
CA GLU A 355 10.43 18.31 13.22
C GLU A 355 11.22 18.16 11.91
N ALA A 356 11.04 17.04 11.18
CA ALA A 356 11.67 16.81 9.89
C ALA A 356 11.17 17.80 8.83
N LEU A 357 9.86 18.12 8.82
CA LEU A 357 9.26 19.13 7.94
C LEU A 357 9.80 20.54 8.22
N GLN A 358 10.20 20.84 9.45
CA GLN A 358 10.80 22.12 9.84
C GLN A 358 12.33 22.15 9.67
N HIS A 359 12.96 21.02 9.32
CA HIS A 359 14.40 20.96 9.14
C HIS A 359 14.87 21.86 7.98
N PRO A 360 16.01 22.60 8.09
CA PRO A 360 16.49 23.54 7.08
C PRO A 360 16.68 22.95 5.66
N TYR A 361 16.90 21.64 5.54
CA TYR A 361 16.98 20.97 4.25
C TYR A 361 15.63 20.83 3.57
N ILE A 362 14.54 20.79 4.34
CA ILE A 362 13.16 20.48 3.90
C ILE A 362 12.26 21.72 3.89
N ASN A 363 12.40 22.61 4.89
CA ASN A 363 11.45 23.68 5.16
C ASN A 363 11.38 24.77 4.07
N VAL A 364 12.30 24.78 3.14
CA VAL A 364 12.25 25.65 1.95
C VAL A 364 11.00 25.40 1.09
N TRP A 365 10.41 24.21 1.20
CA TRP A 365 9.21 23.79 0.49
C TRP A 365 7.94 23.93 1.35
N TYR A 366 8.09 24.28 2.64
CA TYR A 366 6.98 24.24 3.60
C TYR A 366 5.82 25.12 3.18
N ASP A 367 4.69 24.49 2.90
CA ASP A 367 3.40 25.15 2.69
C ASP A 367 2.40 24.67 3.76
N PRO A 368 1.91 25.57 4.63
CA PRO A 368 0.91 25.21 5.64
C PRO A 368 -0.34 24.54 5.08
N ALA A 369 -0.79 24.94 3.89
CA ALA A 369 -1.98 24.36 3.27
C ALA A 369 -1.76 22.87 2.87
N GLU A 370 -0.54 22.49 2.56
CA GLU A 370 -0.19 21.13 2.22
C GLU A 370 0.13 20.28 3.47
N VAL A 371 0.88 20.87 4.41
CA VAL A 371 1.35 20.18 5.62
C VAL A 371 0.21 19.99 6.64
N GLU A 372 -0.68 20.97 6.77
CA GLU A 372 -1.83 20.94 7.69
C GLU A 372 -3.13 20.52 6.99
N ALA A 373 -3.02 19.74 5.91
CA ALA A 373 -4.18 19.21 5.22
C ALA A 373 -5.12 18.47 6.20
N PRO A 374 -6.45 18.58 6.03
CA PRO A 374 -7.41 17.92 6.92
C PRO A 374 -7.06 16.42 7.08
N PRO A 375 -7.16 15.89 8.30
CA PRO A 375 -6.86 14.48 8.54
C PRO A 375 -7.77 13.59 7.69
N PRO A 376 -7.35 12.35 7.39
CA PRO A 376 -8.20 11.36 6.74
C PRO A 376 -9.54 11.21 7.45
N ALA A 377 -10.58 10.80 6.71
CA ALA A 377 -11.85 10.40 7.30
C ALA A 377 -11.60 9.33 8.40
N ILE A 378 -12.49 9.30 9.39
CA ILE A 378 -12.35 8.40 10.55
C ILE A 378 -12.13 6.98 10.06
N TYR A 379 -10.95 6.44 10.36
CA TYR A 379 -10.61 5.05 10.14
C TYR A 379 -11.01 4.24 11.39
N ASP A 380 -11.61 3.09 11.15
CA ASP A 380 -11.98 2.17 12.23
C ASP A 380 -10.71 1.58 12.87
N LYS A 381 -10.33 2.15 14.02
CA LYS A 381 -9.13 1.73 14.76
C LYS A 381 -9.20 0.27 15.25
N GLN A 382 -10.40 -0.28 15.40
CA GLN A 382 -10.59 -1.67 15.83
C GLN A 382 -10.41 -2.68 14.69
N LEU A 383 -10.26 -2.21 13.43
CA LEU A 383 -10.09 -3.10 12.29
C LEU A 383 -8.92 -4.08 12.47
N ASP A 384 -7.83 -3.62 13.06
CA ASP A 384 -6.63 -4.44 13.25
C ASP A 384 -6.82 -5.54 14.31
N GLU A 385 -7.73 -5.32 15.25
CA GLU A 385 -8.06 -6.24 16.34
C GLU A 385 -9.17 -7.24 15.97
N ARG A 386 -9.94 -6.95 14.89
CA ARG A 386 -11.03 -7.85 14.48
C ARG A 386 -10.47 -9.10 13.82
N GLU A 387 -11.04 -10.22 14.25
CA GLU A 387 -10.86 -11.50 13.61
C GLU A 387 -12.19 -11.92 12.96
N HIS A 388 -12.14 -12.23 11.68
CA HIS A 388 -13.25 -12.71 10.88
C HIS A 388 -12.82 -13.96 10.11
N SER A 389 -13.79 -14.83 9.80
CA SER A 389 -13.59 -15.91 8.84
C SER A 389 -13.26 -15.37 7.44
N ILE A 390 -12.77 -16.22 6.56
CA ILE A 390 -12.51 -15.84 5.16
C ILE A 390 -13.80 -15.35 4.50
N ASP A 391 -14.93 -16.03 4.76
CA ASP A 391 -16.23 -15.72 4.18
C ASP A 391 -16.75 -14.36 4.66
N GLU A 392 -16.60 -14.04 5.95
CA GLU A 392 -16.96 -12.72 6.49
C GLU A 392 -16.09 -11.59 5.89
N TRP A 393 -14.77 -11.81 5.75
CA TRP A 393 -13.90 -10.84 5.05
C TRP A 393 -14.30 -10.69 3.58
N LYS A 394 -14.64 -11.79 2.90
CA LYS A 394 -15.11 -11.80 1.52
C LYS A 394 -16.39 -10.96 1.37
N GLU A 395 -17.36 -11.15 2.27
CA GLU A 395 -18.61 -10.38 2.30
C GLU A 395 -18.36 -8.88 2.53
N LEU A 396 -17.48 -8.53 3.48
CA LEU A 396 -17.12 -7.15 3.76
C LEU A 396 -16.47 -6.48 2.54
N ILE A 397 -15.54 -7.16 1.85
CA ILE A 397 -14.90 -6.64 0.65
C ILE A 397 -15.91 -6.50 -0.49
N TYR A 398 -16.78 -7.50 -0.68
CA TYR A 398 -17.84 -7.44 -1.69
C TYR A 398 -18.76 -6.25 -1.49
N LYS A 399 -19.22 -6.03 -0.26
CA LYS A 399 -20.04 -4.87 0.12
C LYS A 399 -19.34 -3.54 -0.18
N GLU A 400 -18.04 -3.45 0.12
CA GLU A 400 -17.26 -2.26 -0.17
C GLU A 400 -17.12 -1.99 -1.69
N VAL A 401 -16.94 -3.04 -2.49
CA VAL A 401 -16.89 -2.96 -3.96
C VAL A 401 -18.24 -2.48 -4.51
N MET A 402 -19.35 -3.09 -4.06
CA MET A 402 -20.70 -2.70 -4.51
C MET A 402 -21.04 -1.25 -4.12
N ASN A 403 -20.72 -0.84 -2.91
CA ASN A 403 -20.90 0.54 -2.45
C ASN A 403 -20.11 1.54 -3.29
N PHE A 404 -18.88 1.16 -3.70
CA PHE A 404 -18.06 2.02 -4.55
C PHE A 404 -18.66 2.14 -5.95
N GLU A 405 -19.11 1.04 -6.52
CA GLU A 405 -19.76 1.01 -7.84
C GLU A 405 -21.03 1.87 -7.87
N GLU A 406 -21.87 1.79 -6.83
CA GLU A 406 -23.07 2.61 -6.71
C GLU A 406 -22.75 4.10 -6.65
N ARG A 407 -21.75 4.50 -5.84
CA ARG A 407 -21.29 5.90 -5.75
C ARG A 407 -20.76 6.42 -7.08
N THR A 408 -20.00 5.61 -7.80
CA THR A 408 -19.44 5.99 -9.11
C THR A 408 -20.54 6.12 -10.17
N ARG A 409 -21.54 5.24 -10.12
CA ARG A 409 -22.72 5.30 -11.03
C ARG A 409 -23.54 6.56 -10.80
N ASN A 410 -23.65 7.01 -9.55
CA ASN A 410 -24.40 8.23 -9.17
C ASN A 410 -23.58 9.52 -9.36
N GLY A 411 -22.42 9.46 -10.01
CA GLY A 411 -21.63 10.64 -10.37
C GLY A 411 -20.82 11.27 -9.23
N VAL A 412 -20.71 10.59 -8.07
CA VAL A 412 -19.83 11.03 -6.98
C VAL A 412 -18.40 10.64 -7.29
N VAL A 413 -17.63 11.54 -7.88
CA VAL A 413 -16.19 11.33 -8.14
C VAL A 413 -15.39 11.70 -6.89
N LYS A 414 -14.51 10.79 -6.45
CA LYS A 414 -13.58 11.04 -5.33
C LYS A 414 -12.64 12.21 -5.71
N GLY A 415 -12.57 13.24 -4.87
CA GLY A 415 -11.66 14.39 -5.05
C GLY A 415 -12.34 15.74 -5.32
N GLN A 416 -13.68 15.79 -5.46
CA GLN A 416 -14.39 17.06 -5.33
C GLN A 416 -14.98 17.20 -3.93
N PRO A 417 -14.88 18.38 -3.29
CA PRO A 417 -15.61 18.64 -2.07
C PRO A 417 -17.09 18.41 -2.34
N SER A 418 -17.77 17.63 -1.49
CA SER A 418 -19.20 17.46 -1.59
C SER A 418 -19.88 18.81 -1.45
N THR A 419 -20.46 19.32 -2.54
CA THR A 419 -21.31 20.51 -2.54
C THR A 419 -22.68 20.29 -1.90
N SER A 420 -22.84 19.24 -1.10
CA SER A 420 -24.04 18.95 -0.31
C SER A 420 -23.94 19.51 1.11
N GLY A 421 -23.61 20.78 1.23
CA GLY A 421 -23.53 21.54 2.48
C GLY A 421 -24.12 22.94 2.39
N ALA A 422 -25.03 23.16 1.43
CA ALA A 422 -25.77 24.44 1.41
C ALA A 422 -27.17 24.20 0.85
N ALA A 423 -28.14 24.30 1.73
CA ALA A 423 -29.54 24.54 1.58
C ALA A 423 -30.46 23.44 2.15
N VAL A 424 -30.69 23.48 3.44
CA VAL A 424 -32.05 23.49 3.98
C VAL A 424 -32.01 24.40 5.21
N ASN A 425 -32.43 25.64 5.03
CA ASN A 425 -32.89 26.46 6.11
C ASN A 425 -34.37 26.19 6.38
N SER A 426 -34.72 26.37 7.62
CA SER A 426 -36.03 26.61 8.20
C SER A 426 -36.84 25.38 8.60
N SER A 427 -36.77 25.07 9.88
CA SER A 427 -37.85 25.34 10.82
C SER A 427 -37.44 24.85 12.21
N GLY A 428 -37.58 25.71 13.17
CA GLY A 428 -37.17 25.49 14.53
C GLY A 428 -38.01 24.46 15.25
N GLU A 429 -37.34 23.86 16.21
CA GLU A 429 -37.93 23.60 17.54
C GLU A 429 -36.79 23.19 18.47
N SER A 430 -36.65 23.93 19.51
CA SER A 430 -35.79 23.78 20.67
C SER A 430 -36.30 22.68 21.59
N LEU A 431 -35.39 21.94 22.23
CA LEU A 431 -35.43 21.43 23.60
C LEU A 431 -34.55 20.18 23.80
N PRO A 432 -34.15 19.86 25.02
CA PRO A 432 -33.07 20.46 25.82
C PRO A 432 -31.98 19.44 26.16
N SER A 433 -30.87 19.95 26.69
CA SER A 433 -29.82 19.15 27.31
C SER A 433 -30.30 18.43 28.57
N PRO A 434 -29.77 17.27 28.89
CA PRO A 434 -29.62 16.87 30.28
C PRO A 434 -28.17 16.80 30.72
N SER A 435 -28.05 17.24 31.93
CA SER A 435 -26.91 17.45 32.81
C SER A 435 -26.14 16.19 33.19
N VAL A 436 -24.91 16.47 33.58
CA VAL A 436 -23.91 15.72 34.33
C VAL A 436 -24.48 15.01 35.57
N ASN A 437 -23.94 13.85 35.85
CA ASN A 437 -23.57 13.13 37.10
C ASN A 437 -23.79 11.63 36.91
N ASP A 438 -23.01 10.70 37.37
CA ASP A 438 -22.10 10.47 38.47
C ASP A 438 -21.28 9.18 38.24
N ILE A 439 -20.05 9.22 38.54
CA ILE A 439 -19.17 8.45 39.42
C ILE A 439 -19.55 6.99 39.76
N SER A 440 -18.58 6.15 39.55
CA SER A 440 -17.96 5.16 40.43
C SER A 440 -18.04 3.70 40.03
N SER A 441 -16.88 3.20 40.06
CA SER A 441 -16.29 2.05 40.76
C SER A 441 -16.20 0.70 40.06
N MET A 442 -14.94 0.30 39.98
CA MET A 442 -14.31 -0.99 40.31
C MET A 442 -14.92 -2.29 39.77
N SER A 443 -14.15 -3.05 39.02
CA SER A 443 -13.37 -4.16 39.63
C SER A 443 -12.53 -4.89 38.57
N THR A 444 -11.35 -5.23 39.01
CA THR A 444 -10.41 -6.22 38.49
C THR A 444 -11.05 -7.58 38.34
N ASP A 445 -10.79 -8.27 37.23
CA ASP A 445 -10.49 -9.69 37.31
C ASP A 445 -9.60 -10.16 36.15
N GLN A 446 -8.53 -10.82 36.58
CA GLN A 446 -7.59 -11.58 35.76
C GLN A 446 -8.20 -12.94 35.44
N THR A 447 -8.15 -13.39 34.22
CA THR A 447 -8.04 -14.83 33.95
C THR A 447 -7.17 -15.04 32.70
N LEU A 448 -6.08 -15.72 32.95
CA LEU A 448 -5.21 -16.41 32.02
C LEU A 448 -5.99 -17.56 31.33
N ALA A 449 -5.92 -17.61 30.03
CA ALA A 449 -6.09 -18.87 29.31
C ALA A 449 -4.98 -19.00 28.26
N SER A 450 -4.17 -20.02 28.50
CA SER A 450 -3.18 -20.57 27.59
C SER A 450 -3.88 -21.45 26.56
N ASP A 451 -3.63 -21.24 25.28
CA ASP A 451 -3.75 -22.31 24.29
C ASP A 451 -2.54 -22.33 23.36
N THR A 452 -1.89 -23.48 23.45
CA THR A 452 -0.79 -23.94 22.61
C THR A 452 -1.36 -24.50 21.33
N ASP A 453 -0.92 -24.02 20.19
CA ASP A 453 -0.93 -24.82 18.98
C ASP A 453 0.41 -24.73 18.24
N SER A 454 0.96 -25.92 18.00
CA SER A 454 2.25 -26.20 17.44
C SER A 454 2.15 -26.47 15.94
N SER A 455 2.74 -25.64 15.12
CA SER A 455 3.23 -26.07 13.82
C SER A 455 4.55 -25.35 13.49
N LEU A 456 5.59 -26.15 13.48
CA LEU A 456 6.96 -25.81 13.16
C LEU A 456 7.08 -25.51 11.65
N GLU A 457 7.36 -24.26 11.32
CA GLU A 457 8.14 -23.93 10.12
C GLU A 457 9.18 -22.88 10.49
N THR A 458 10.42 -23.27 10.37
CA THR A 458 11.60 -22.48 10.70
C THR A 458 11.86 -21.44 9.62
N SER A 459 11.39 -20.22 9.82
CA SER A 459 11.96 -19.03 9.21
C SER A 459 12.19 -17.99 10.30
N ALA A 460 13.43 -17.49 10.39
CA ALA A 460 13.83 -16.54 11.42
C ALA A 460 12.97 -15.25 11.33
N GLY A 461 12.00 -15.15 12.23
CA GLY A 461 11.22 -13.93 12.49
C GLY A 461 12.06 -12.84 13.16
N PRO A 462 11.45 -11.70 13.56
CA PRO A 462 12.13 -10.71 14.40
C PRO A 462 12.82 -11.36 15.59
N LEU A 463 13.97 -10.83 16.01
CA LEU A 463 14.83 -11.45 17.04
C LEU A 463 14.12 -11.77 18.36
N GLY A 464 12.92 -11.22 18.61
CA GLY A 464 12.06 -11.53 19.75
C GLY A 464 11.20 -12.77 19.61
N CYS A 465 11.15 -13.43 18.43
CA CYS A 465 10.33 -14.62 18.16
C CYS A 465 11.11 -15.93 18.11
N CYS A 466 12.41 -15.93 18.49
CA CYS A 466 13.17 -17.17 18.60
C CYS A 466 12.83 -17.86 19.93
N ARG A 467 12.04 -18.90 19.89
CA ARG A 467 12.07 -20.00 20.85
C ARG A 467 12.91 -21.13 20.30
#